data_9d8cfb75014cb1b835761574754f0653
#
_entry.id   9d8cfb75014cb1b835761574754f0653
#
_cell.length_a   1.000
_cell.length_b   1.000
_cell.length_c   1.000
_cell.angle_alpha   90.00
_cell.angle_beta   90.00
_cell.angle_gamma   90.00
#
_symmetry.space_group_name_H-M   'P 1'
#
loop_
_entity.id
_entity.type
_entity.pdbx_description
1 polymer ?
#
loop_
_entity_poly.entity_id
_entity_poly.type
_entity_poly.pdbx_seq_one_letter_code
_entity_poly.pdbx_strand_id
1 'polypeptide(L)'
;MGAVNKKTNEYVFPLHALKTDDYKCPICETDIIFKSGKKRRKHYSHKSKSNCSYYDNPSESEIHKDAKRLIKKMLDDKEKLMIWRNCKCCGDDVEVLTLINYTDKMVCREEFTFKHNSNKRIADVVLLDDDNINFIFEIFKTHRTDEINRPTDKWCEINADDLIINTMEETNRNECGEIEIECVRDILCCECENKHKIKYEVKQKKEREQKLIDDEVKRIQRDKDRKMWEEWEENNRYKYDKSFKRIISH
;
A
#
# COMPACT_ATOMS: atom_id res chain seq x y z
N MET A 1 21.78 6.25 8.30
CA MET A 1 21.73 7.70 7.99
C MET A 1 22.95 8.08 7.19
N GLY A 2 22.78 8.85 6.11
CA GLY A 2 23.87 9.28 5.24
C GLY A 2 24.52 10.60 5.67
N ALA A 3 25.45 11.09 4.88
CA ALA A 3 26.23 12.31 5.12
C ALA A 3 26.48 13.06 3.81
N VAL A 4 26.90 14.32 3.90
CA VAL A 4 27.26 15.11 2.72
C VAL A 4 28.80 15.10 2.59
N ASN A 5 29.30 14.65 1.44
CA ASN A 5 30.71 14.73 1.10
C ASN A 5 31.08 16.21 0.90
N LYS A 6 32.09 16.68 1.59
CA LYS A 6 32.48 18.11 1.58
C LYS A 6 33.05 18.57 0.24
N LYS A 7 33.64 17.65 -0.53
CA LYS A 7 34.27 17.96 -1.82
C LYS A 7 33.29 17.97 -2.97
N THR A 8 32.38 16.97 -3.03
CA THR A 8 31.42 16.82 -4.15
C THR A 8 30.07 17.44 -3.83
N ASN A 9 29.79 17.72 -2.56
CA ASN A 9 28.51 18.13 -2.01
C ASN A 9 27.36 17.11 -2.25
N GLU A 10 27.72 15.86 -2.55
CA GLU A 10 26.80 14.77 -2.75
C GLU A 10 26.42 14.11 -1.42
N TYR A 11 25.21 13.58 -1.35
CA TYR A 11 24.76 12.78 -0.21
C TYR A 11 25.29 11.36 -0.35
N VAL A 12 26.02 10.87 0.65
CA VAL A 12 26.71 9.59 0.62
C VAL A 12 26.26 8.71 1.78
N PHE A 13 25.76 7.52 1.45
CA PHE A 13 25.43 6.51 2.46
C PHE A 13 26.71 5.84 2.99
N PRO A 14 26.69 5.33 4.24
CA PRO A 14 27.89 4.71 4.85
C PRO A 14 28.45 3.55 4.02
N LEU A 15 27.62 2.81 3.28
CA LEU A 15 28.07 1.71 2.44
C LEU A 15 29.05 2.18 1.34
N HIS A 16 28.79 3.35 0.76
CA HIS A 16 29.58 3.93 -0.34
C HIS A 16 30.66 4.94 0.12
N ALA A 17 30.77 5.12 1.43
CA ALA A 17 31.71 6.10 2.00
C ALA A 17 33.16 5.62 1.94
N LEU A 18 34.06 6.54 1.63
CA LEU A 18 35.51 6.33 1.63
C LEU A 18 36.15 6.95 2.88
N LYS A 19 37.11 6.28 3.47
CA LYS A 19 37.85 6.78 4.64
C LYS A 19 38.72 7.99 4.31
N THR A 20 39.02 8.19 3.06
CA THR A 20 39.86 9.30 2.56
C THR A 20 39.08 10.59 2.39
N ASP A 21 37.76 10.53 2.47
CA ASP A 21 36.89 11.68 2.23
C ASP A 21 36.45 12.35 3.53
N ASP A 22 36.19 13.64 3.43
CA ASP A 22 35.64 14.45 4.52
C ASP A 22 34.13 14.61 4.35
N TYR A 23 33.43 14.46 5.48
CA TYR A 23 31.98 14.50 5.51
C TYR A 23 31.46 15.51 6.51
N LYS A 24 30.28 16.08 6.21
CA LYS A 24 29.49 16.92 7.11
C LYS A 24 28.10 16.37 7.35
N CYS A 25 27.54 16.66 8.50
CA CYS A 25 26.17 16.32 8.85
C CYS A 25 25.18 17.09 7.93
N PRO A 26 24.16 16.45 7.33
CA PRO A 26 23.22 17.14 6.47
C PRO A 26 22.27 18.10 7.22
N ILE A 27 22.21 18.01 8.56
CA ILE A 27 21.30 18.81 9.39
C ILE A 27 22.03 19.99 10.04
N CYS A 28 23.11 19.71 10.79
CA CYS A 28 23.83 20.76 11.52
C CYS A 28 25.11 21.23 10.81
N GLU A 29 25.43 20.67 9.66
CA GLU A 29 26.59 20.99 8.81
C GLU A 29 27.97 20.84 9.48
N THR A 30 28.01 20.34 10.72
CA THR A 30 29.28 20.09 11.42
C THR A 30 30.00 18.88 10.84
N ASP A 31 31.30 18.88 11.05
CA ASP A 31 32.17 17.76 10.65
C ASP A 31 31.82 16.48 11.38
N ILE A 32 31.80 15.39 10.64
CA ILE A 32 31.50 14.06 11.14
C ILE A 32 32.63 13.08 10.81
N ILE A 33 32.63 11.94 11.49
CA ILE A 33 33.57 10.86 11.28
C ILE A 33 32.86 9.69 10.63
N PHE A 34 33.40 9.19 9.52
CA PHE A 34 33.02 7.89 8.97
C PHE A 34 33.71 6.77 9.76
N LYS A 35 32.94 5.90 10.34
CA LYS A 35 33.39 4.74 11.10
C LYS A 35 33.16 3.47 10.31
N SER A 36 34.23 2.77 9.98
CA SER A 36 34.24 1.50 9.25
C SER A 36 35.18 0.53 9.95
N GLY A 37 34.63 -0.32 10.81
CA GLY A 37 35.36 -1.32 11.57
C GLY A 37 34.88 -2.74 11.26
N LYS A 38 35.66 -3.76 11.68
CA LYS A 38 35.32 -5.17 11.47
C LYS A 38 34.14 -5.67 12.33
N LYS A 39 33.81 -4.99 13.44
CA LYS A 39 32.81 -5.45 14.43
C LYS A 39 31.48 -4.70 14.39
N ARG A 40 31.46 -3.51 13.81
CA ARG A 40 30.24 -2.69 13.71
C ARG A 40 30.00 -2.31 12.28
N ARG A 41 28.73 -2.17 11.91
CA ARG A 41 28.32 -1.67 10.60
C ARG A 41 28.97 -0.31 10.33
N LYS A 42 29.25 -0.03 9.06
CA LYS A 42 29.68 1.27 8.60
C LYS A 42 28.66 2.33 9.02
N HIS A 43 29.10 3.41 9.65
CA HIS A 43 28.20 4.49 10.08
C HIS A 43 28.97 5.81 10.24
N TYR A 44 28.19 6.89 10.29
CA TYR A 44 28.71 8.21 10.62
C TYR A 44 28.44 8.56 12.09
N SER A 45 29.26 9.43 12.66
CA SER A 45 29.01 10.03 13.97
C SER A 45 29.64 11.42 14.05
N HIS A 46 29.10 12.30 14.90
CA HIS A 46 29.73 13.57 15.19
C HIS A 46 31.10 13.41 15.86
N LYS A 47 32.03 14.35 15.61
CA LYS A 47 33.42 14.33 16.18
C LYS A 47 33.42 14.59 17.67
N SER A 48 32.50 15.39 18.18
CA SER A 48 32.38 15.77 19.59
C SER A 48 30.91 15.68 20.02
N LYS A 49 30.63 15.91 21.31
CA LYS A 49 29.27 16.05 21.80
C LYS A 49 28.56 17.17 21.04
N SER A 50 27.67 16.77 20.12
CA SER A 50 26.84 17.65 19.33
C SER A 50 25.41 17.63 19.90
N ASN A 51 24.71 18.77 19.87
CA ASN A 51 23.31 18.82 20.21
C ASN A 51 22.41 18.25 19.07
N CYS A 52 23.01 17.85 17.96
CA CYS A 52 22.33 17.25 16.84
C CYS A 52 22.13 15.75 17.07
N SER A 53 20.91 15.30 17.06
CA SER A 53 20.49 13.90 17.29
C SER A 53 20.51 13.03 16.04
N TYR A 54 20.81 13.59 14.86
CA TYR A 54 20.64 12.94 13.55
C TYR A 54 21.23 11.52 13.44
N TYR A 55 22.38 11.26 14.05
CA TYR A 55 23.01 9.92 14.01
C TYR A 55 22.70 9.06 15.23
N ASP A 56 22.33 9.65 16.35
CA ASP A 56 22.11 8.92 17.60
C ASP A 56 20.62 8.64 17.85
N ASN A 57 19.75 9.59 17.52
CA ASN A 57 18.30 9.48 17.66
C ASN A 57 17.58 10.35 16.59
N PRO A 58 17.61 9.93 15.33
CA PRO A 58 16.99 10.69 14.25
C PRO A 58 15.48 10.76 14.41
N SER A 59 14.88 11.89 14.03
CA SER A 59 13.43 12.05 13.98
C SER A 59 12.81 11.17 12.88
N GLU A 60 11.54 10.89 13.00
CA GLU A 60 10.78 10.15 11.97
C GLU A 60 10.92 10.77 10.59
N SER A 61 10.81 12.09 10.47
CA SER A 61 10.95 12.80 9.19
C SER A 61 12.36 12.70 8.60
N GLU A 62 13.41 12.62 9.43
CA GLU A 62 14.78 12.43 8.98
C GLU A 62 15.01 11.00 8.46
N ILE A 63 14.47 10.00 9.14
CA ILE A 63 14.50 8.59 8.70
C ILE A 63 13.78 8.45 7.38
N HIS A 64 12.57 9.01 7.27
CA HIS A 64 11.77 8.97 6.05
C HIS A 64 12.48 9.63 4.85
N LYS A 65 13.06 10.81 5.05
CA LYS A 65 13.86 11.49 4.00
C LYS A 65 15.08 10.68 3.58
N ASP A 66 15.75 10.06 4.54
CA ASP A 66 16.93 9.23 4.25
C ASP A 66 16.56 7.99 3.45
N ALA A 67 15.49 7.33 3.80
CA ALA A 67 14.96 6.18 3.07
C ALA A 67 14.55 6.54 1.64
N LYS A 68 13.88 7.68 1.41
CA LYS A 68 13.58 8.19 0.05
C LYS A 68 14.84 8.39 -0.78
N ARG A 69 15.86 9.06 -0.22
CA ARG A 69 17.14 9.24 -0.91
C ARG A 69 17.82 7.92 -1.23
N LEU A 70 17.69 6.93 -0.35
CA LEU A 70 18.28 5.61 -0.57
C LEU A 70 17.63 4.90 -1.77
N ILE A 71 16.31 4.82 -1.83
CA ILE A 71 15.60 4.26 -2.99
C ILE A 71 15.97 5.04 -4.25
N LYS A 72 15.92 6.38 -4.20
CA LYS A 72 16.32 7.19 -5.35
C LYS A 72 17.73 6.88 -5.83
N LYS A 73 18.70 6.81 -4.90
CA LYS A 73 20.09 6.47 -5.22
C LYS A 73 20.21 5.10 -5.88
N MET A 74 19.53 4.08 -5.36
CA MET A 74 19.54 2.74 -5.95
C MET A 74 18.99 2.74 -7.39
N LEU A 75 17.92 3.48 -7.63
CA LEU A 75 17.31 3.61 -8.97
C LEU A 75 18.21 4.41 -9.92
N ASP A 76 18.83 5.51 -9.46
CA ASP A 76 19.76 6.32 -10.25
C ASP A 76 21.04 5.53 -10.58
N ASP A 77 21.52 4.70 -9.69
CA ASP A 77 22.68 3.81 -9.90
C ASP A 77 22.31 2.56 -10.75
N LYS A 78 21.05 2.42 -11.12
CA LYS A 78 20.53 1.27 -11.90
C LYS A 78 20.81 -0.06 -11.18
N GLU A 79 20.66 -0.08 -9.86
CA GLU A 79 20.81 -1.29 -9.05
C GLU A 79 19.71 -2.31 -9.41
N LYS A 80 20.07 -3.59 -9.44
CA LYS A 80 19.08 -4.65 -9.63
C LYS A 80 18.25 -4.80 -8.37
N LEU A 81 16.95 -4.53 -8.47
CA LEU A 81 16.03 -4.59 -7.34
C LEU A 81 15.03 -5.73 -7.53
N MET A 82 14.81 -6.51 -6.48
CA MET A 82 13.71 -7.45 -6.38
C MET A 82 12.83 -7.04 -5.19
N ILE A 83 11.60 -6.63 -5.47
CA ILE A 83 10.63 -6.24 -4.45
C ILE A 83 9.62 -7.35 -4.30
N TRP A 84 9.49 -7.85 -3.10
CA TRP A 84 8.63 -8.96 -2.74
C TRP A 84 7.82 -8.66 -1.48
N ARG A 85 6.81 -9.45 -1.19
CA ARG A 85 6.00 -9.41 0.03
C ARG A 85 5.43 -10.78 0.34
N ASN A 86 5.00 -10.97 1.57
CA ASN A 86 4.23 -12.15 1.96
C ASN A 86 2.75 -11.97 1.66
N CYS A 87 2.11 -13.00 1.13
CA CYS A 87 0.66 -13.02 0.98
C CYS A 87 -0.01 -13.01 2.36
N LYS A 88 -0.90 -12.07 2.61
CA LYS A 88 -1.64 -11.95 3.87
C LYS A 88 -2.45 -13.20 4.25
N CYS A 89 -2.84 -14.01 3.27
CA CYS A 89 -3.72 -15.15 3.47
C CYS A 89 -2.98 -16.48 3.67
N CYS A 90 -2.01 -16.80 2.82
CA CYS A 90 -1.27 -18.06 2.86
C CYS A 90 0.16 -17.92 3.38
N GLY A 91 0.70 -16.70 3.47
CA GLY A 91 2.08 -16.45 3.87
C GLY A 91 3.11 -16.70 2.76
N ASP A 92 2.70 -17.11 1.56
CA ASP A 92 3.62 -17.35 0.46
C ASP A 92 4.23 -16.06 -0.06
N ASP A 93 5.47 -16.13 -0.51
CA ASP A 93 6.18 -15.02 -1.13
C ASP A 93 5.53 -14.63 -2.45
N VAL A 94 5.34 -13.34 -2.64
CA VAL A 94 4.76 -12.77 -3.86
C VAL A 94 5.71 -11.69 -4.39
N GLU A 95 6.20 -11.90 -5.60
CA GLU A 95 6.94 -10.88 -6.32
C GLU A 95 6.01 -9.70 -6.66
N VAL A 96 6.46 -8.49 -6.36
CA VAL A 96 5.75 -7.25 -6.65
C VAL A 96 6.37 -6.54 -7.85
N LEU A 97 7.70 -6.49 -7.88
CA LEU A 97 8.47 -5.87 -8.95
C LEU A 97 9.87 -6.49 -9.01
N THR A 98 10.28 -6.88 -10.21
CA THR A 98 11.69 -7.17 -10.48
C THR A 98 12.21 -6.15 -11.49
N LEU A 99 13.22 -5.40 -11.09
CA LEU A 99 13.85 -4.35 -11.86
C LEU A 99 15.32 -4.70 -12.12
N ILE A 100 15.56 -5.38 -13.23
CA ILE A 100 16.88 -5.87 -13.64
C ILE A 100 17.45 -5.02 -14.79
N ASN A 101 16.59 -4.60 -15.70
CA ASN A 101 16.97 -3.87 -16.90
C ASN A 101 16.37 -2.46 -16.88
N TYR A 102 17.25 -1.47 -16.86
CA TYR A 102 16.86 -0.07 -16.99
C TYR A 102 17.02 0.38 -18.42
N THR A 103 16.04 1.12 -18.94
CA THR A 103 16.17 1.83 -20.22
C THR A 103 16.77 3.22 -19.98
N ASP A 104 17.30 3.85 -21.03
CA ASP A 104 17.82 5.22 -20.95
C ASP A 104 16.70 6.26 -20.77
N LYS A 105 15.46 5.85 -20.95
CA LYS A 105 14.26 6.67 -20.78
C LYS A 105 13.76 6.69 -19.33
N MET A 106 14.20 5.74 -18.50
CA MET A 106 13.80 5.65 -17.12
C MET A 106 14.48 6.72 -16.27
N VAL A 107 13.66 7.50 -15.56
CA VAL A 107 14.10 8.60 -14.69
C VAL A 107 13.43 8.47 -13.32
N CYS A 108 14.22 8.61 -12.28
CA CYS A 108 13.72 8.61 -10.90
C CYS A 108 13.48 10.04 -10.38
N ARG A 109 12.34 10.25 -9.70
CA ARG A 109 12.01 11.54 -9.06
C ARG A 109 11.44 11.34 -7.66
N GLU A 110 11.83 12.22 -6.75
CA GLU A 110 11.23 12.33 -5.41
C GLU A 110 10.08 13.33 -5.40
N GLU A 111 9.14 13.18 -4.44
CA GLU A 111 8.01 14.10 -4.21
C GLU A 111 7.22 14.38 -5.51
N PHE A 112 7.00 13.34 -6.30
CA PHE A 112 6.38 13.48 -7.63
C PHE A 112 4.88 13.66 -7.51
N THR A 113 4.37 14.75 -8.09
CA THR A 113 2.94 15.04 -8.12
C THR A 113 2.27 14.38 -9.32
N PHE A 114 1.21 13.63 -9.09
CA PHE A 114 0.38 13.00 -10.12
C PHE A 114 -1.11 13.14 -9.82
N LYS A 115 -1.98 12.77 -10.77
CA LYS A 115 -3.43 12.74 -10.59
C LYS A 115 -3.91 11.30 -10.49
N HIS A 116 -4.70 11.00 -9.47
CA HIS A 116 -5.39 9.73 -9.31
C HIS A 116 -6.81 9.96 -8.80
N ASN A 117 -7.82 9.34 -9.44
CA ASN A 117 -9.25 9.54 -9.12
C ASN A 117 -9.63 11.04 -9.04
N SER A 118 -9.19 11.84 -10.03
CA SER A 118 -9.39 13.29 -10.12
C SER A 118 -8.73 14.13 -9.02
N ASN A 119 -8.03 13.51 -8.08
CA ASN A 119 -7.32 14.19 -7.00
C ASN A 119 -5.82 14.31 -7.29
N LYS A 120 -5.22 15.39 -6.81
CA LYS A 120 -3.78 15.57 -6.80
C LYS A 120 -3.17 14.71 -5.69
N ARG A 121 -2.16 13.91 -6.02
CA ARG A 121 -1.41 13.05 -5.10
C ARG A 121 0.09 13.32 -5.23
N ILE A 122 0.84 13.00 -4.19
CA ILE A 122 2.30 13.09 -4.19
C ILE A 122 2.83 11.70 -3.86
N ALA A 123 3.74 11.21 -4.69
CA ALA A 123 4.49 9.98 -4.45
C ALA A 123 5.84 10.31 -3.82
N ASP A 124 6.29 9.49 -2.87
CA ASP A 124 7.59 9.68 -2.22
C ASP A 124 8.73 9.55 -3.23
N VAL A 125 8.75 8.46 -3.97
CA VAL A 125 9.70 8.23 -5.07
C VAL A 125 8.95 7.57 -6.22
N VAL A 126 9.21 8.01 -7.44
CA VAL A 126 8.61 7.44 -8.65
C VAL A 126 9.68 7.10 -9.68
N LEU A 127 9.54 5.94 -10.30
CA LEU A 127 10.24 5.59 -11.52
C LEU A 127 9.33 5.90 -12.69
N LEU A 128 9.79 6.78 -13.57
CA LEU A 128 9.10 7.16 -14.80
C LEU A 128 9.74 6.44 -15.99
N ASP A 129 8.95 6.14 -17.01
CA ASP A 129 9.40 5.68 -18.31
C ASP A 129 8.72 6.55 -19.39
N ASP A 130 9.50 7.35 -20.14
CA ASP A 130 8.97 8.38 -21.05
C ASP A 130 7.88 9.28 -20.42
N ASP A 131 8.12 9.82 -19.22
CA ASP A 131 7.18 10.62 -18.43
C ASP A 131 5.92 9.88 -17.91
N ASN A 132 5.77 8.59 -18.19
CA ASN A 132 4.71 7.78 -17.63
C ASN A 132 5.17 7.12 -16.33
N ILE A 133 4.25 7.03 -15.36
CA ILE A 133 4.53 6.30 -14.12
C ILE A 133 4.72 4.82 -14.45
N ASN A 134 5.96 4.35 -14.30
CA ASN A 134 6.30 2.94 -14.35
C ASN A 134 6.00 2.29 -13.01
N PHE A 135 6.54 2.86 -11.90
CA PHE A 135 6.30 2.36 -10.55
C PHE A 135 6.42 3.46 -9.50
N ILE A 136 5.67 3.33 -8.38
CA ILE A 136 5.67 4.24 -7.24
C ILE A 136 6.21 3.49 -6.02
N PHE A 137 7.16 4.11 -5.33
CA PHE A 137 7.71 3.65 -4.05
C PHE A 137 7.23 4.60 -2.97
N GLU A 138 6.39 4.13 -2.09
CA GLU A 138 5.96 4.84 -0.89
C GLU A 138 6.80 4.38 0.29
N ILE A 139 7.21 5.32 1.10
CA ILE A 139 8.02 5.05 2.29
C ILE A 139 7.18 5.37 3.50
N PHE A 140 7.14 4.50 4.49
CA PHE A 140 6.47 4.79 5.74
C PHE A 140 7.38 4.51 6.93
N LYS A 141 7.14 5.21 8.03
CA LYS A 141 7.74 4.94 9.34
C LYS A 141 6.65 4.49 10.31
N THR A 142 5.64 5.32 10.55
CA THR A 142 4.52 5.03 11.45
C THR A 142 3.18 5.03 10.72
N HIS A 143 3.01 5.89 9.72
CA HIS A 143 1.75 6.03 8.99
C HIS A 143 1.86 5.46 7.59
N ARG A 144 0.97 4.52 7.27
CA ARG A 144 0.88 3.90 5.95
C ARG A 144 0.08 4.76 4.98
N THR A 145 0.37 4.59 3.71
CA THR A 145 -0.38 5.19 2.61
C THR A 145 -1.72 4.47 2.41
N ASP A 146 -2.79 5.23 2.31
CA ASP A 146 -4.11 4.67 1.97
C ASP A 146 -4.10 4.19 0.51
N GLU A 147 -4.43 2.90 0.30
CA GLU A 147 -4.42 2.23 -1.01
C GLU A 147 -5.31 2.92 -2.05
N ILE A 148 -6.45 3.51 -1.65
CA ILE A 148 -7.37 4.23 -2.54
C ILE A 148 -6.68 5.43 -3.23
N ASN A 149 -5.57 5.88 -2.69
CA ASN A 149 -4.82 7.02 -3.18
C ASN A 149 -3.75 6.65 -4.21
N ARG A 150 -3.62 5.37 -4.56
CA ARG A 150 -2.58 4.85 -5.48
C ARG A 150 -3.18 3.99 -6.59
N PRO A 151 -2.51 3.94 -7.77
CA PRO A 151 -2.87 3.00 -8.84
C PRO A 151 -2.71 1.56 -8.35
N THR A 152 -3.64 0.69 -8.71
CA THR A 152 -3.78 -0.66 -8.12
C THR A 152 -2.55 -1.55 -8.27
N ASP A 153 -1.78 -1.43 -9.36
CA ASP A 153 -0.76 -2.42 -9.72
C ASP A 153 0.66 -1.87 -9.87
N LYS A 154 0.86 -0.57 -9.60
CA LYS A 154 2.13 0.10 -9.91
C LYS A 154 2.72 0.82 -8.70
N TRP A 155 2.63 0.22 -7.52
CA TRP A 155 3.23 0.79 -6.34
C TRP A 155 3.53 -0.24 -5.25
N CYS A 156 4.48 0.10 -4.39
CA CYS A 156 4.77 -0.63 -3.16
C CYS A 156 4.92 0.35 -1.99
N GLU A 157 4.80 -0.18 -0.77
CA GLU A 157 5.04 0.56 0.45
C GLU A 157 6.13 -0.15 1.25
N ILE A 158 7.17 0.59 1.64
CA ILE A 158 8.39 0.07 2.26
C ILE A 158 8.58 0.73 3.62
N ASN A 159 8.90 -0.08 4.64
CA ASN A 159 9.27 0.46 5.96
C ASN A 159 10.63 1.15 5.87
N ALA A 160 10.72 2.39 6.35
CA ALA A 160 11.93 3.20 6.26
C ALA A 160 13.11 2.61 7.05
N ASP A 161 12.87 2.07 8.26
CA ASP A 161 13.92 1.46 9.06
C ASP A 161 14.44 0.18 8.43
N ASP A 162 13.53 -0.70 8.00
CA ASP A 162 13.89 -1.98 7.39
C ASP A 162 14.69 -1.75 6.11
N LEU A 163 14.28 -0.80 5.29
CA LEU A 163 15.01 -0.42 4.09
C LEU A 163 16.44 0.03 4.41
N ILE A 164 16.60 0.97 5.36
CA ILE A 164 17.92 1.49 5.74
C ILE A 164 18.78 0.39 6.35
N ILE A 165 18.21 -0.44 7.22
CA ILE A 165 18.95 -1.52 7.89
C ILE A 165 19.39 -2.57 6.88
N ASN A 166 18.46 -3.08 6.07
CA ASN A 166 18.73 -4.17 5.14
C ASN A 166 19.67 -3.77 4.01
N THR A 167 19.52 -2.56 3.48
CA THR A 167 20.36 -2.10 2.36
C THR A 167 21.78 -1.75 2.81
N MET A 168 22.01 -1.46 4.11
CA MET A 168 23.33 -1.20 4.66
C MET A 168 24.16 -2.48 4.91
N GLU A 169 23.58 -3.65 4.69
CA GLU A 169 24.30 -4.93 4.77
C GLU A 169 24.83 -5.32 3.39
N GLU A 170 26.14 -5.53 3.28
CA GLU A 170 26.76 -6.02 2.03
C GLU A 170 26.23 -7.41 1.62
N THR A 171 25.57 -8.11 2.56
CA THR A 171 24.97 -9.43 2.38
C THR A 171 23.54 -9.40 1.84
N ASN A 172 22.94 -8.25 1.69
CA ASN A 172 21.53 -8.13 1.23
C ASN A 172 21.41 -8.18 -0.30
N ARG A 173 22.22 -9.01 -0.92
CA ARG A 173 22.08 -9.36 -2.34
C ARG A 173 21.90 -10.85 -2.45
N ASN A 174 20.91 -11.26 -3.23
CA ASN A 174 20.70 -12.66 -3.55
C ASN A 174 21.83 -13.20 -4.47
N GLU A 175 21.78 -14.48 -4.80
CA GLU A 175 22.77 -15.13 -5.65
C GLU A 175 22.87 -14.50 -7.06
N CYS A 176 21.83 -13.82 -7.52
CA CYS A 176 21.78 -13.09 -8.80
C CYS A 176 22.34 -11.64 -8.67
N GLY A 177 22.76 -11.24 -7.47
CA GLY A 177 23.27 -9.89 -7.20
C GLY A 177 22.20 -8.81 -7.09
N GLU A 178 20.93 -9.19 -6.92
CA GLU A 178 19.80 -8.30 -6.77
C GLU A 178 19.62 -7.90 -5.31
N ILE A 179 19.27 -6.64 -5.07
CA ILE A 179 18.90 -6.14 -3.73
C ILE A 179 17.46 -6.54 -3.47
N GLU A 180 17.25 -7.34 -2.44
CA GLU A 180 15.92 -7.76 -2.01
C GLU A 180 15.31 -6.73 -1.06
N ILE A 181 14.08 -6.29 -1.39
CA ILE A 181 13.33 -5.35 -0.59
C ILE A 181 11.96 -5.96 -0.27
N GLU A 182 11.71 -6.19 1.01
CA GLU A 182 10.38 -6.54 1.48
C GLU A 182 9.48 -5.30 1.52
N CYS A 183 8.32 -5.39 0.88
CA CYS A 183 7.31 -4.35 0.97
C CYS A 183 6.11 -4.80 1.82
N VAL A 184 5.45 -3.81 2.40
CA VAL A 184 4.30 -4.01 3.30
C VAL A 184 3.05 -3.52 2.60
N ARG A 185 2.29 -4.43 2.02
CA ARG A 185 1.02 -4.12 1.37
C ARG A 185 0.05 -5.29 1.51
N ASP A 186 -1.21 -5.01 1.83
CA ASP A 186 -2.25 -6.01 2.07
C ASP A 186 -2.83 -6.60 0.78
N ILE A 187 -2.00 -7.07 -0.15
CA ILE A 187 -2.44 -7.71 -1.38
C ILE A 187 -2.38 -9.23 -1.21
N LEU A 188 -3.33 -9.93 -1.78
CA LEU A 188 -3.34 -11.38 -1.84
C LEU A 188 -2.45 -11.89 -2.98
N CYS A 189 -1.92 -13.11 -2.88
CA CYS A 189 -1.38 -13.81 -4.05
C CYS A 189 -2.52 -14.19 -5.01
N CYS A 190 -2.18 -14.47 -6.26
CA CYS A 190 -3.16 -14.80 -7.30
C CYS A 190 -4.11 -15.95 -6.91
N GLU A 191 -3.59 -16.99 -6.24
CA GLU A 191 -4.41 -18.11 -5.79
C GLU A 191 -5.41 -17.72 -4.69
N CYS A 192 -4.96 -16.93 -3.72
CA CYS A 192 -5.82 -16.47 -2.63
C CYS A 192 -6.88 -15.49 -3.14
N GLU A 193 -6.52 -14.60 -4.05
CA GLU A 193 -7.45 -13.68 -4.70
C GLU A 193 -8.53 -14.45 -5.45
N ASN A 194 -8.17 -15.45 -6.24
CA ASN A 194 -9.11 -16.31 -6.94
C ASN A 194 -10.03 -17.07 -5.97
N LYS A 195 -9.50 -17.63 -4.88
CA LYS A 195 -10.29 -18.28 -3.84
C LYS A 195 -11.29 -17.31 -3.19
N HIS A 196 -10.89 -16.08 -2.92
CA HIS A 196 -11.77 -15.04 -2.38
C HIS A 196 -12.87 -14.65 -3.37
N LYS A 197 -12.51 -14.48 -4.66
CA LYS A 197 -13.47 -14.16 -5.73
C LYS A 197 -14.53 -15.25 -5.87
N ILE A 198 -14.12 -16.51 -5.92
CA ILE A 198 -15.06 -17.65 -6.00
C ILE A 198 -15.98 -17.66 -4.77
N LYS A 199 -15.44 -17.49 -3.56
CA LYS A 199 -16.27 -17.43 -2.34
C LYS A 199 -17.28 -16.28 -2.39
N TYR A 200 -16.87 -15.14 -2.87
CA TYR A 200 -17.75 -13.96 -3.01
C TYR A 200 -18.86 -14.23 -4.03
N GLU A 201 -18.53 -14.78 -5.20
CA GLU A 201 -19.52 -15.13 -6.24
C GLU A 201 -20.55 -16.16 -5.73
N VAL A 202 -20.09 -17.20 -5.02
CA VAL A 202 -20.97 -18.20 -4.40
C VAL A 202 -21.90 -17.57 -3.37
N LYS A 203 -21.37 -16.65 -2.54
CA LYS A 203 -22.17 -15.92 -1.55
C LYS A 203 -23.23 -15.06 -2.23
N GLN A 204 -22.87 -14.28 -3.25
CA GLN A 204 -23.80 -13.45 -4.02
C GLN A 204 -24.90 -14.28 -4.70
N LYS A 205 -24.53 -15.45 -5.23
CA LYS A 205 -25.51 -16.37 -5.84
C LYS A 205 -26.52 -16.85 -4.79
N LYS A 206 -26.06 -17.31 -3.62
CA LYS A 206 -26.94 -17.73 -2.53
C LYS A 206 -27.88 -16.63 -2.04
N GLU A 207 -27.36 -15.40 -1.90
CA GLU A 207 -28.16 -14.25 -1.48
C GLU A 207 -29.25 -13.92 -2.52
N ARG A 208 -28.96 -14.02 -3.83
CA ARG A 208 -29.95 -13.84 -4.90
C ARG A 208 -31.00 -14.94 -4.89
N GLU A 209 -30.58 -16.19 -4.74
CA GLU A 209 -31.50 -17.33 -4.64
C GLU A 209 -32.41 -17.19 -3.42
N GLN A 210 -31.89 -16.83 -2.25
CA GLN A 210 -32.69 -16.61 -1.05
C GLN A 210 -33.70 -15.48 -1.25
N LYS A 211 -33.28 -14.37 -1.86
CA LYS A 211 -34.19 -13.26 -2.16
C LYS A 211 -35.34 -13.67 -3.07
N LEU A 212 -35.08 -14.49 -4.09
CA LEU A 212 -36.13 -15.01 -4.98
C LEU A 212 -37.13 -15.90 -4.21
N ILE A 213 -36.65 -16.75 -3.31
CA ILE A 213 -37.49 -17.59 -2.46
C ILE A 213 -38.37 -16.71 -1.54
N ASP A 214 -37.77 -15.71 -0.90
CA ASP A 214 -38.47 -14.80 0.00
C ASP A 214 -39.57 -13.99 -0.73
N ASP A 215 -39.29 -13.53 -1.97
CA ASP A 215 -40.25 -12.82 -2.79
C ASP A 215 -41.41 -13.72 -3.24
N GLU A 216 -41.13 -14.98 -3.57
CA GLU A 216 -42.15 -15.97 -3.91
C GLU A 216 -43.04 -16.32 -2.70
N VAL A 217 -42.44 -16.52 -1.52
CA VAL A 217 -43.19 -16.74 -0.26
C VAL A 217 -44.10 -15.55 0.02
N LYS A 218 -43.64 -14.32 -0.14
CA LYS A 218 -44.47 -13.12 0.01
C LYS A 218 -45.60 -13.04 -1.01
N ARG A 219 -45.34 -13.51 -2.24
CA ARG A 219 -46.38 -13.58 -3.29
C ARG A 219 -47.47 -14.57 -2.90
N ILE A 220 -47.09 -15.78 -2.50
CA ILE A 220 -48.02 -16.81 -2.07
C ILE A 220 -48.86 -16.34 -0.86
N GLN A 221 -48.24 -15.67 0.10
CA GLN A 221 -48.96 -15.15 1.26
C GLN A 221 -49.98 -14.08 0.85
N ARG A 222 -49.62 -13.13 -0.02
CA ARG A 222 -50.53 -12.12 -0.54
C ARG A 222 -51.70 -12.73 -1.30
N ASP A 223 -51.48 -13.80 -2.06
CA ASP A 223 -52.55 -14.51 -2.79
C ASP A 223 -53.48 -15.25 -1.82
N LYS A 224 -52.98 -15.84 -0.74
CA LYS A 224 -53.81 -16.43 0.32
C LYS A 224 -54.64 -15.38 1.06
N ASP A 225 -54.03 -14.26 1.41
CA ASP A 225 -54.69 -13.17 2.11
C ASP A 225 -55.85 -12.58 1.23
N ARG A 226 -55.59 -12.44 -0.08
CA ARG A 226 -56.58 -11.99 -1.04
C ARG A 226 -57.78 -12.96 -1.15
N LYS A 227 -57.53 -14.27 -1.27
CA LYS A 227 -58.61 -15.29 -1.31
C LYS A 227 -59.41 -15.30 -0.03
N MET A 228 -58.78 -15.23 1.13
CA MET A 228 -59.44 -15.15 2.41
C MET A 228 -60.35 -13.90 2.53
N TRP A 229 -59.86 -12.75 1.99
CA TRP A 229 -60.64 -11.53 1.96
C TRP A 229 -61.84 -11.63 1.01
N GLU A 230 -61.70 -12.22 -0.17
CA GLU A 230 -62.76 -12.47 -1.13
C GLU A 230 -63.84 -13.39 -0.54
N GLU A 231 -63.46 -14.50 0.11
CA GLU A 231 -64.38 -15.40 0.83
C GLU A 231 -65.11 -14.68 1.99
N TRP A 232 -64.41 -13.86 2.75
CA TRP A 232 -65.02 -13.08 3.82
C TRP A 232 -66.05 -12.08 3.26
N GLU A 233 -65.73 -11.39 2.19
CA GLU A 233 -66.62 -10.42 1.53
C GLU A 233 -67.86 -11.12 0.99
N GLU A 234 -67.76 -12.26 0.32
CA GLU A 234 -68.88 -13.06 -0.18
C GLU A 234 -69.73 -13.50 0.97
N ASN A 235 -69.20 -14.05 2.05
CA ASN A 235 -69.98 -14.50 3.20
C ASN A 235 -70.65 -13.35 3.96
N ASN A 236 -70.17 -12.15 3.90
CA ASN A 236 -70.75 -10.99 4.59
C ASN A 236 -71.66 -10.15 3.67
N ARG A 237 -71.58 -10.29 2.34
CA ARG A 237 -72.46 -9.56 1.39
C ARG A 237 -73.93 -9.76 1.70
N TYR A 238 -74.36 -10.98 2.04
CA TYR A 238 -75.73 -11.29 2.46
C TYR A 238 -76.17 -10.63 3.77
N LYS A 239 -75.31 -10.41 4.69
CA LYS A 239 -75.60 -9.73 5.97
C LYS A 239 -75.81 -8.22 5.77
N TYR A 240 -75.08 -7.61 4.89
CA TYR A 240 -75.23 -6.18 4.58
C TYR A 240 -76.47 -5.92 3.76
N ASP A 241 -76.86 -6.76 2.79
CA ASP A 241 -78.01 -6.60 1.96
C ASP A 241 -79.34 -6.75 2.78
N LYS A 242 -79.39 -7.65 3.78
CA LYS A 242 -80.50 -7.77 4.74
C LYS A 242 -80.63 -6.57 5.68
N SER A 243 -79.55 -5.97 6.12
CA SER A 243 -79.60 -4.81 7.01
C SER A 243 -80.04 -3.54 6.27
N PHE A 244 -79.64 -3.36 5.01
CA PHE A 244 -80.03 -2.23 4.18
C PHE A 244 -81.56 -2.29 3.80
N LYS A 245 -82.05 -3.45 3.49
CA LYS A 245 -83.53 -3.64 3.22
C LYS A 245 -84.41 -3.38 4.45
N ARG A 246 -83.86 -3.54 5.68
CA ARG A 246 -84.60 -3.22 6.92
C ARG A 246 -84.65 -1.72 7.22
N ILE A 247 -83.67 -0.94 6.72
CA ILE A 247 -83.62 0.52 6.95
C ILE A 247 -84.50 1.29 5.99
N ILE A 248 -84.80 0.75 4.81
CA ILE A 248 -85.70 1.40 3.77
C ILE A 248 -87.18 1.06 3.96
N SER A 249 -87.52 0.11 4.87
CA SER A 249 -88.94 -0.31 5.12
C SER A 249 -89.54 0.27 6.39
N HIS A 250 -89.05 1.41 6.87
CA HIS A 250 -89.57 2.27 7.94
C HIS A 250 -89.57 3.74 7.41
#